data_0bdfd7d43fb57ee75cce05b794c34f89
#
_entry.id   0bdfd7d43fb57ee75cce05b794c34f89
#
_cell.length_a   1.000
_cell.length_b   1.000
_cell.length_c   1.000
_cell.angle_alpha   90.00
_cell.angle_beta   90.00
_cell.angle_gamma   90.00
#
_symmetry.space_group_name_H-M   'P 1'
#
loop_
_entity.id
_entity.type
_entity.pdbx_description
1 polymer ?
#
loop_
_entity_poly.entity_id
_entity_poly.type
_entity_poly.pdbx_seq_one_letter_code
_entity_poly.pdbx_strand_id
1 'polypeptide(L)'
;MPLAGLTGAVVASGFSAPAHAAYDPTVWDRVAQCESGGNWSINTGNGYYGGLQFHPVAWKGVGATVWAPRADLASKAEQIAAARRALAYAGPGAWPVCSKKAGLTRDNGGADKNAMPGTPPTPPTPPTPPTTPTQDWTITD
;
A
#
# COMPACT_ATOMS: atom_id res chain seq x y z
N MET A 1 7.14 -22.86 -36.96
CA MET A 1 6.86 -22.50 -36.50
C MET A 1 6.70 -21.72 -35.74
N PRO A 2 6.77 -21.80 -35.90
CA PRO A 2 6.46 -21.17 -35.11
C PRO A 2 6.36 -20.49 -34.31
N LEU A 3 6.32 -20.84 -34.31
CA LEU A 3 5.99 -20.33 -33.44
C LEU A 3 6.04 -19.54 -32.64
N ALA A 4 6.13 -19.87 -32.77
CA ALA A 4 6.08 -19.30 -31.95
C ALA A 4 5.94 -18.50 -31.32
N GLY A 5 5.90 -18.73 -31.54
CA GLY A 5 5.61 -18.24 -30.76
C GLY A 5 5.36 -17.62 -30.18
N LEU A 6 5.28 -17.99 -30.43
CA LEU A 6 4.78 -17.59 -29.81
C LEU A 6 4.69 -16.97 -28.98
N THR A 7 4.83 -17.22 -29.10
CA THR A 7 4.58 -16.81 -28.25
C THR A 7 4.39 -15.99 -27.58
N GLY A 8 4.47 -16.20 -27.69
CA GLY A 8 4.12 -15.76 -26.88
C GLY A 8 4.04 -15.16 -26.23
N ALA A 9 4.16 -15.47 -26.33
CA ALA A 9 3.87 -15.15 -25.54
C ALA A 9 3.77 -14.50 -25.02
N VAL A 10 3.97 -14.71 -25.26
CA VAL A 10 3.57 -14.25 -24.56
C VAL A 10 3.28 -13.54 -24.05
N VAL A 11 3.31 -13.83 -24.22
CA VAL A 11 2.71 -13.32 -23.55
C VAL A 11 2.60 -12.73 -22.84
N ALA A 12 2.87 -13.05 -22.90
CA ALA A 12 2.57 -12.74 -22.06
C ALA A 12 2.62 -12.04 -21.46
N SER A 13 2.93 -12.25 -21.57
CA SER A 13 2.80 -11.79 -20.75
C SER A 13 2.58 -10.84 -20.28
N GLY A 14 2.69 -10.82 -20.40
CA GLY A 14 2.44 -10.09 -19.78
C GLY A 14 1.79 -9.58 -19.21
N PHE A 15 1.62 -9.87 -19.14
CA PHE A 15 0.72 -9.60 -18.53
C PHE A 15 0.57 -9.00 -17.67
N SER A 16 0.84 -8.93 -17.95
CA SER A 16 0.53 -8.69 -17.28
C SER A 16 0.38 -8.21 -16.21
N ALA A 17 0.17 -8.12 -15.96
CA ALA A 17 -0.11 -8.00 -14.68
C ALA A 17 0.43 -6.95 -13.95
N PRO A 18 1.31 -6.62 -14.25
CA PRO A 18 1.96 -5.75 -13.50
C PRO A 18 1.38 -4.50 -13.17
N ALA A 19 0.45 -4.15 -13.81
CA ALA A 19 0.03 -2.83 -13.61
C ALA A 19 -0.40 -2.54 -12.22
N HIS A 20 -0.85 -3.52 -11.46
CA HIS A 20 -1.31 -3.17 -10.17
C HIS A 20 -0.61 -3.91 -9.09
N ALA A 21 0.47 -4.44 -9.40
CA ALA A 21 1.18 -5.10 -8.41
C ALA A 21 2.14 -4.25 -7.74
N ALA A 22 2.02 -3.04 -7.80
CA ALA A 22 3.15 -2.24 -7.61
C ALA A 22 3.34 -1.76 -6.18
N TYR A 23 2.90 -2.48 -5.16
CA TYR A 23 3.23 -2.08 -3.81
C TYR A 23 4.74 -2.09 -3.63
N ASP A 24 5.26 -0.95 -3.25
CA ASP A 24 6.67 -0.76 -2.99
C ASP A 24 6.81 -0.26 -1.56
N PRO A 25 7.09 -1.16 -0.60
CA PRO A 25 7.19 -0.72 0.78
C PRO A 25 8.29 0.30 1.01
N THR A 26 9.27 0.37 0.14
CA THR A 26 10.34 1.35 0.28
C THR A 26 9.87 2.77 -0.03
N VAL A 27 8.70 2.94 -0.62
CA VAL A 27 8.15 4.27 -0.82
C VAL A 27 7.94 4.96 0.53
N TRP A 28 7.57 4.20 1.54
CA TRP A 28 7.37 4.77 2.88
C TRP A 28 8.68 5.19 3.52
N ASP A 29 9.79 4.52 3.19
CA ASP A 29 11.11 4.97 3.63
C ASP A 29 11.46 6.32 3.00
N ARG A 30 11.08 6.51 1.74
CA ARG A 30 11.34 7.79 1.06
C ARG A 30 10.48 8.90 1.64
N VAL A 31 9.20 8.61 1.93
CA VAL A 31 8.33 9.59 2.58
C VAL A 31 8.88 9.94 3.95
N ALA A 32 9.27 8.93 4.73
CA ALA A 32 9.84 9.16 6.06
C ALA A 32 11.13 9.96 6.00
N GLN A 33 11.98 9.68 5.02
CA GLN A 33 13.22 10.43 4.86
C GLN A 33 12.91 11.91 4.63
N CYS A 34 11.88 12.21 3.87
CA CYS A 34 11.46 13.58 3.62
C CYS A 34 10.79 14.20 4.86
N GLU A 35 9.95 13.44 5.56
CA GLU A 35 9.15 13.97 6.68
C GLU A 35 9.97 14.11 7.96
N SER A 36 10.82 13.15 8.25
CA SER A 36 11.48 13.05 9.56
C SER A 36 12.97 12.73 9.48
N GLY A 37 13.54 12.73 8.29
CA GLY A 37 14.91 12.26 8.12
C GLY A 37 15.06 10.78 8.37
N GLY A 38 13.97 10.04 8.31
CA GLY A 38 13.99 8.59 8.53
C GLY A 38 13.92 8.19 10.00
N ASN A 39 13.58 9.11 10.88
CA ASN A 39 13.48 8.81 12.30
C ASN A 39 12.05 8.43 12.68
N TRP A 40 11.81 7.14 12.78
CA TRP A 40 10.45 6.61 13.06
C TRP A 40 9.98 6.87 14.49
N SER A 41 10.87 7.28 15.37
CA SER A 41 10.54 7.60 16.77
C SER A 41 10.57 9.09 17.06
N ILE A 42 10.58 9.92 16.05
CA ILE A 42 10.76 11.36 16.22
C ILE A 42 9.58 12.00 16.95
N ASN A 43 9.91 12.88 17.88
CA ASN A 43 8.96 13.72 18.58
C ASN A 43 9.69 15.00 18.95
N THR A 44 9.55 16.03 18.12
CA THR A 44 10.23 17.31 18.36
C THR A 44 9.33 18.31 19.08
N GLY A 45 8.11 17.91 19.44
CA GLY A 45 7.18 18.83 20.07
C GLY A 45 6.42 19.72 19.12
N ASN A 46 6.50 19.45 17.81
CA ASN A 46 5.82 20.25 16.80
C ASN A 46 4.35 19.83 16.55
N GLY A 47 3.87 18.84 17.28
CA GLY A 47 2.49 18.36 17.13
C GLY A 47 2.34 17.23 16.11
N TYR A 48 3.42 16.81 15.48
CA TYR A 48 3.45 15.70 14.54
C TYR A 48 4.46 14.66 15.02
N TYR A 49 4.15 13.40 14.81
CA TYR A 49 4.87 12.32 15.48
C TYR A 49 5.24 11.20 14.52
N GLY A 50 6.39 10.61 14.78
CA GLY A 50 6.85 9.42 14.09
C GLY A 50 7.45 9.69 12.72
N GLY A 51 7.84 8.63 12.05
CA GLY A 51 8.55 8.73 10.78
C GLY A 51 7.77 9.44 9.68
N LEU A 52 6.45 9.35 9.72
CA LEU A 52 5.58 9.91 8.70
C LEU A 52 4.83 11.15 9.19
N GLN A 53 5.18 11.64 10.34
CA GLN A 53 4.67 12.89 10.90
C GLN A 53 3.14 12.91 11.00
N PHE A 54 2.59 11.93 11.69
CA PHE A 54 1.17 11.87 11.95
C PHE A 54 0.74 12.90 12.99
N HIS A 55 -0.32 13.63 12.68
CA HIS A 55 -1.05 14.39 13.70
C HIS A 55 -1.89 13.41 14.53
N PRO A 56 -2.03 13.64 15.85
CA PRO A 56 -2.83 12.74 16.70
C PRO A 56 -4.26 12.50 16.21
N VAL A 57 -4.89 13.50 15.64
CA VAL A 57 -6.24 13.34 15.10
C VAL A 57 -6.26 12.34 13.93
N ALA A 58 -5.27 12.43 13.04
CA ALA A 58 -5.18 11.50 11.93
C ALA A 58 -4.83 10.09 12.41
N TRP A 59 -3.93 9.98 13.38
CA TRP A 59 -3.57 8.69 13.98
C TRP A 59 -4.79 7.98 14.55
N LYS A 60 -5.58 8.71 15.32
CA LYS A 60 -6.82 8.18 15.88
C LYS A 60 -7.84 7.89 14.79
N GLY A 61 -7.92 8.78 13.80
CA GLY A 61 -8.90 8.66 12.72
C GLY A 61 -8.77 7.39 11.91
N VAL A 62 -7.55 6.88 11.76
CA VAL A 62 -7.34 5.62 11.04
C VAL A 62 -7.37 4.41 11.97
N GLY A 63 -7.70 4.60 13.24
CA GLY A 63 -7.81 3.51 14.19
C GLY A 63 -6.49 3.00 14.73
N ALA A 64 -5.42 3.77 14.57
CA ALA A 64 -4.08 3.30 14.93
C ALA A 64 -3.83 3.34 16.44
N THR A 65 -4.73 3.95 17.21
CA THR A 65 -4.57 3.98 18.66
C THR A 65 -4.67 2.61 19.32
N VAL A 66 -5.16 1.61 18.59
CA VAL A 66 -5.14 0.23 19.09
C VAL A 66 -3.71 -0.30 19.19
N TRP A 67 -2.78 0.28 18.46
CA TRP A 67 -1.37 -0.14 18.47
C TRP A 67 -0.53 0.70 19.43
N ALA A 68 -0.76 1.99 19.46
CA ALA A 68 -0.03 2.90 20.33
C ALA A 68 -0.83 4.20 20.44
N PRO A 69 -0.69 4.93 21.55
CA PRO A 69 -1.43 6.18 21.71
C PRO A 69 -0.96 7.27 20.74
N ARG A 70 0.23 7.16 20.21
CA ARG A 70 0.82 8.18 19.35
C ARG A 70 1.77 7.50 18.38
N ALA A 71 1.93 8.08 17.19
CA ALA A 71 2.70 7.43 16.13
C ALA A 71 4.17 7.15 16.50
N ASP A 72 4.81 8.07 17.21
CA ASP A 72 6.22 7.90 17.59
C ASP A 72 6.46 6.75 18.55
N LEU A 73 5.40 6.28 19.20
CA LEU A 73 5.46 5.16 20.14
C LEU A 73 5.10 3.83 19.47
N ALA A 74 4.70 3.88 18.22
CA ALA A 74 4.35 2.69 17.45
C ALA A 74 5.57 2.16 16.68
N SER A 75 5.53 0.89 16.34
CA SER A 75 6.58 0.32 15.49
C SER A 75 6.51 0.91 14.08
N LYS A 76 7.61 0.80 13.35
CA LYS A 76 7.63 1.20 11.94
C LYS A 76 6.53 0.51 11.16
N ALA A 77 6.33 -0.79 11.37
CA ALA A 77 5.29 -1.54 10.67
C ALA A 77 3.90 -1.01 10.99
N GLU A 78 3.65 -0.64 12.24
CA GLU A 78 2.37 -0.06 12.65
C GLU A 78 2.16 1.31 12.03
N GLN A 79 3.21 2.12 11.98
CA GLN A 79 3.12 3.43 11.34
C GLN A 79 2.84 3.31 9.84
N ILE A 80 3.46 2.34 9.18
CA ILE A 80 3.20 2.10 7.75
C ILE A 80 1.77 1.60 7.55
N ALA A 81 1.27 0.71 8.40
CA ALA A 81 -0.11 0.27 8.30
C ALA A 81 -1.08 1.44 8.45
N ALA A 82 -0.82 2.33 9.41
CA ALA A 82 -1.63 3.53 9.58
C ALA A 82 -1.55 4.42 8.34
N ALA A 83 -0.38 4.55 7.76
CA ALA A 83 -0.20 5.35 6.54
C ALA A 83 -0.94 4.76 5.35
N ARG A 84 -0.94 3.45 5.21
CA ARG A 84 -1.69 2.80 4.15
C ARG A 84 -3.18 3.04 4.30
N ARG A 85 -3.68 3.06 5.53
CA ARG A 85 -5.08 3.41 5.79
C ARG A 85 -5.36 4.87 5.44
N ALA A 86 -4.50 5.78 5.87
CA ALA A 86 -4.64 7.20 5.54
C ALA A 86 -4.59 7.43 4.04
N LEU A 87 -3.72 6.71 3.34
CA LEU A 87 -3.59 6.79 1.90
C LEU A 87 -4.86 6.38 1.19
N ALA A 88 -5.55 5.37 1.71
CA ALA A 88 -6.81 4.93 1.14
C ALA A 88 -7.90 5.99 1.30
N TYR A 89 -7.93 6.69 2.43
CA TYR A 89 -8.93 7.72 2.67
C TYR A 89 -8.62 9.04 1.98
N ALA A 90 -7.38 9.49 2.10
CA ALA A 90 -7.02 10.84 1.68
C ALA A 90 -6.15 10.91 0.44
N GLY A 91 -5.56 9.80 0.03
CA GLY A 91 -4.63 9.79 -1.09
C GLY A 91 -3.27 10.37 -0.70
N PRO A 92 -2.37 10.47 -1.69
CA PRO A 92 -1.03 11.00 -1.45
C PRO A 92 -1.02 12.42 -0.91
N GLY A 93 -2.09 13.17 -1.11
CA GLY A 93 -2.21 14.53 -0.61
C GLY A 93 -2.14 14.66 0.90
N ALA A 94 -2.26 13.55 1.65
CA ALA A 94 -2.02 13.57 3.09
C ALA A 94 -0.58 13.98 3.42
N TRP A 95 0.34 13.79 2.48
CA TRP A 95 1.73 14.24 2.56
C TRP A 95 2.01 15.15 1.36
N PRO A 96 1.53 16.41 1.39
CA PRO A 96 1.45 17.22 0.18
C PRO A 96 2.79 17.49 -0.50
N VAL A 97 3.86 17.62 0.25
CA VAL A 97 5.18 17.86 -0.32
C VAL A 97 5.94 16.56 -0.48
N CYS A 98 6.00 15.78 0.58
CA CYS A 98 6.83 14.57 0.60
C CYS A 98 6.28 13.47 -0.29
N SER A 99 4.97 13.44 -0.54
CA SER A 99 4.41 12.47 -1.50
C SER A 99 5.00 12.69 -2.90
N LYS A 100 5.14 13.93 -3.30
CA LYS A 100 5.70 14.25 -4.62
C LYS A 100 7.18 13.90 -4.69
N LYS A 101 7.92 14.23 -3.65
CA LYS A 101 9.36 13.92 -3.63
C LYS A 101 9.61 12.41 -3.61
N ALA A 102 8.76 11.66 -2.96
CA ALA A 102 8.92 10.22 -2.84
C ALA A 102 8.29 9.45 -4.00
N GLY A 103 7.47 10.09 -4.80
CA GLY A 103 6.74 9.41 -5.86
C GLY A 103 5.61 8.53 -5.33
N LEU A 104 5.00 8.93 -4.21
CA LEU A 104 3.95 8.16 -3.57
C LEU A 104 2.67 8.17 -4.40
N THR A 105 2.12 6.99 -4.64
CA THR A 105 0.80 6.80 -5.24
C THR A 105 -0.01 5.85 -4.37
N ARG A 106 -1.32 5.81 -4.58
CA ARG A 106 -2.12 4.82 -3.87
C ARG A 106 -1.64 3.40 -4.14
N ASP A 107 -1.26 3.11 -5.37
CA ASP A 107 -0.81 1.77 -5.74
C ASP A 107 0.51 1.42 -5.08
N ASN A 108 1.53 2.24 -5.25
CA ASN A 108 2.84 1.89 -4.72
C ASN A 108 2.90 1.99 -3.19
N GLY A 109 2.05 2.80 -2.59
CA GLY A 109 1.96 2.90 -1.14
C GLY A 109 1.08 1.83 -0.49
N GLY A 110 0.41 1.01 -1.30
CA GLY A 110 -0.42 -0.06 -0.77
C GLY A 110 -1.64 0.43 -0.01
N ALA A 111 -2.36 1.40 -0.59
CA ALA A 111 -3.55 1.97 0.05
C ALA A 111 -4.54 0.88 0.41
N ASP A 112 -4.94 0.84 1.66
CA ASP A 112 -5.85 -0.18 2.17
C ASP A 112 -6.46 0.32 3.48
N LYS A 113 -7.78 0.50 3.49
CA LYS A 113 -8.48 0.99 4.68
C LYS A 113 -8.35 0.05 5.87
N ASN A 114 -8.02 -1.20 5.62
CA ASN A 114 -7.91 -2.23 6.65
C ASN A 114 -6.48 -2.74 6.80
N ALA A 115 -5.51 -1.97 6.36
CA ALA A 115 -4.12 -2.39 6.44
C ALA A 115 -3.73 -2.78 7.85
N MET A 116 -2.96 -3.87 7.97
CA MET A 116 -2.47 -4.37 9.25
C MET A 116 -0.95 -4.37 9.23
N PRO A 117 -0.32 -4.22 10.41
CA PRO A 117 1.13 -4.19 10.47
C PRO A 117 1.75 -5.47 9.92
N GLY A 118 2.74 -5.28 9.05
CA GLY A 118 3.52 -6.40 8.53
C GLY A 118 2.86 -7.19 7.41
N THR A 119 1.62 -6.87 7.03
CA THR A 119 0.99 -7.60 5.94
C THR A 119 1.13 -6.82 4.63
N PRO A 120 1.54 -7.49 3.56
CA PRO A 120 1.52 -6.86 2.25
C PRO A 120 0.08 -6.66 1.80
N PRO A 121 -0.15 -5.74 0.89
CA PRO A 121 -1.47 -5.61 0.28
C PRO A 121 -1.84 -6.91 -0.39
N THR A 122 -3.09 -7.26 -0.25
CA THR A 122 -3.60 -8.41 -0.99
C THR A 122 -3.54 -8.09 -2.46
N PRO A 123 -2.96 -8.94 -3.27
CA PRO A 123 -3.00 -8.73 -4.70
C PRO A 123 -4.45 -8.67 -5.13
N PRO A 124 -4.76 -7.87 -6.11
CA PRO A 124 -6.12 -7.88 -6.63
C PRO A 124 -6.45 -9.29 -7.02
N THR A 125 -7.56 -9.76 -6.50
CA THR A 125 -8.02 -11.07 -6.84
C THR A 125 -8.26 -11.09 -8.32
N PRO A 126 -7.68 -12.02 -9.04
CA PRO A 126 -8.00 -12.12 -10.45
C PRO A 126 -9.49 -12.32 -10.53
N PRO A 127 -10.12 -11.74 -11.49
CA PRO A 127 -11.52 -11.94 -11.63
C PRO A 127 -11.72 -13.41 -11.65
N THR A 128 -12.55 -13.83 -10.77
CA THR A 128 -12.83 -15.21 -10.66
C THR A 128 -13.26 -15.64 -11.99
N PRO A 129 -12.64 -16.58 -12.48
CA PRO A 129 -13.08 -17.11 -13.68
C PRO A 129 -14.45 -17.59 -13.45
N PRO A 130 -15.09 -17.17 -14.05
CA PRO A 130 -16.36 -17.51 -13.78
C PRO A 130 -16.70 -18.92 -13.92
N THR A 131 -15.72 -18.74 -13.82
CA THR A 131 -15.99 -19.28 -13.86
C THR A 131 -16.35 -19.93 -13.73
N THR A 132 -16.50 -20.33 -13.65
CA THR A 132 -16.89 -20.80 -13.49
C THR A 132 -17.39 -21.28 -13.78
N PRO A 133 -17.60 -21.51 -14.24
CA PRO A 133 -18.14 -21.99 -14.39
C PRO A 133 -18.47 -22.57 -14.54
N THR A 134 -18.41 -22.71 -14.70
CA THR A 134 -18.82 -23.21 -14.72
C THR A 134 -18.93 -23.80 -14.93
N GLN A 135 -18.84 -23.91 -15.05
CA GLN A 135 -19.07 -24.52 -15.14
C GLN A 135 -19.42 -25.08 -15.39
N ASP A 136 -19.41 -25.25 -15.65
CA ASP A 136 -19.94 -25.77 -15.86
C ASP A 136 -20.32 -26.34 -16.10
N TRP A 137 -20.30 -26.49 -16.32
CA TRP A 137 -20.84 -27.03 -16.41
C TRP A 137 -21.16 -27.70 -16.84
N THR A 138 -21.09 -27.83 -16.93
CA THR A 138 -21.57 -28.35 -17.25
C THR A 138 -21.84 -28.89 -17.67
N ILE A 139 -21.79 -29.20 -17.77
CA ILE A 139 -22.23 -29.75 -18.11
C ILE A 139 -22.53 -30.40 -18.37
N THR A 140 -22.51 -30.73 -18.31
CA THR A 140 -23.00 -31.36 -18.47
C THR A 140 -23.39 -31.76 -18.82
N ASP A 141 -23.45 -32.19 -19.00
CA ASP A 141 -23.99 -32.64 -19.27
C ASP A 141 -24.36 -32.95 -19.52
#